data_c47702b05e4bdd171db0ea2193047884
#
_entry.id   c47702b05e4bdd171db0ea2193047884
#
_cell.length_a   1.000
_cell.length_b   1.000
_cell.length_c   1.000
_cell.angle_alpha   90.00
_cell.angle_beta   90.00
_cell.angle_gamma   90.00
#
_symmetry.space_group_name_H-M   'P 1'
#
loop_
_entity.id
_entity.type
_entity.pdbx_description
1 polymer ?
#
loop_
_entity_poly.entity_id
_entity_poly.type
_entity_poly.pdbx_seq_one_letter_code
_entity_poly.pdbx_strand_id
1 'polypeptide(L)'
;MIEIREVAENKKQFLSLLLLADEQEDMVDRYIADGTMYILDDNGVKGECVVLPIGGNTLEIKNIAIHPDYQRKGYGKALIDFIIEKYKGKYSVLQVGTCLLYTSDAADE
;
A
#
# COMPACT_ATOMS: atom_id res chain seq x y z
N MET A 1 -6.41 -9.12 -16.49
CA MET A 1 -7.34 -8.27 -15.73
C MET A 1 -6.78 -8.00 -14.34
N ILE A 2 -6.75 -6.77 -13.93
CA ILE A 2 -6.21 -6.41 -12.63
C ILE A 2 -7.19 -6.77 -11.53
N GLU A 3 -6.67 -7.46 -10.52
CA GLU A 3 -7.43 -7.77 -9.31
C GLU A 3 -6.59 -7.38 -8.10
N ILE A 4 -7.17 -6.66 -7.15
CA ILE A 4 -6.46 -6.27 -5.94
C ILE A 4 -7.20 -6.90 -4.78
N ARG A 5 -6.46 -7.65 -3.94
CA ARG A 5 -7.09 -8.34 -2.82
C ARG A 5 -6.24 -8.26 -1.56
N GLU A 6 -6.90 -8.37 -0.43
CA GLU A 6 -6.24 -8.34 0.87
C GLU A 6 -5.56 -9.67 1.16
N VAL A 7 -4.36 -9.58 1.77
CA VAL A 7 -3.63 -10.76 2.24
C VAL A 7 -3.77 -10.81 3.76
N ALA A 8 -4.57 -11.75 4.26
CA ALA A 8 -4.85 -11.81 5.69
C ALA A 8 -3.82 -12.63 6.45
N GLU A 9 -3.17 -13.60 5.79
CA GLU A 9 -2.25 -14.51 6.47
C GLU A 9 -1.00 -14.70 5.65
N ASN A 10 0.08 -15.03 6.35
CA ASN A 10 1.36 -15.33 5.71
C ASN A 10 1.80 -14.22 4.77
N LYS A 11 1.77 -13.00 5.28
CA LYS A 11 2.10 -11.81 4.48
C LYS A 11 3.52 -11.87 3.96
N LYS A 12 4.42 -12.52 4.68
CA LYS A 12 5.83 -12.61 4.29
C LYS A 12 6.07 -13.58 3.14
N GLN A 13 5.02 -14.25 2.65
CA GLN A 13 5.17 -15.00 1.40
C GLN A 13 5.55 -14.05 0.25
N PHE A 14 5.28 -12.76 0.40
CA PHE A 14 5.63 -11.75 -0.60
C PHE A 14 6.84 -10.92 -0.18
N LEU A 15 7.72 -11.50 0.65
CA LEU A 15 8.84 -10.75 1.20
C LEU A 15 9.73 -10.15 0.12
N SER A 16 9.91 -10.84 -1.00
CA SER A 16 10.77 -10.31 -2.06
C SER A 16 10.24 -8.98 -2.61
N LEU A 17 8.92 -8.82 -2.68
CA LEU A 17 8.34 -7.55 -3.09
C LEU A 17 8.50 -6.50 -1.99
N LEU A 18 8.23 -6.89 -0.74
CA LEU A 18 8.34 -5.96 0.38
C LEU A 18 9.73 -5.37 0.49
N LEU A 19 10.76 -6.18 0.22
CA LEU A 19 12.14 -5.73 0.33
C LEU A 19 12.56 -4.79 -0.79
N LEU A 20 11.78 -4.67 -1.86
CA LEU A 20 12.07 -3.69 -2.89
C LEU A 20 11.90 -2.26 -2.38
N ALA A 21 10.95 -2.05 -1.48
CA ALA A 21 10.69 -0.72 -0.95
C ALA A 21 11.37 -0.49 0.39
N ASP A 22 11.63 -1.55 1.16
CA ASP A 22 12.22 -1.45 2.48
C ASP A 22 13.25 -2.56 2.58
N GLU A 23 14.51 -2.23 2.42
CA GLU A 23 15.56 -3.21 2.15
C GLU A 23 15.90 -4.12 3.32
N GLN A 24 15.40 -3.81 4.52
CA GLN A 24 15.74 -4.58 5.71
C GLN A 24 14.50 -5.27 6.25
N GLU A 25 14.59 -6.58 6.40
CA GLU A 25 13.46 -7.36 6.86
C GLU A 25 12.99 -6.95 8.25
N ASP A 26 13.91 -6.58 9.14
CA ASP A 26 13.52 -6.15 10.47
C ASP A 26 12.72 -4.87 10.46
N MET A 27 12.90 -4.02 9.46
CA MET A 27 12.06 -2.84 9.31
C MET A 27 10.67 -3.23 8.85
N VAL A 28 10.58 -4.21 7.94
CA VAL A 28 9.29 -4.73 7.50
C VAL A 28 8.54 -5.32 8.70
N ASP A 29 9.24 -6.03 9.56
CA ASP A 29 8.63 -6.67 10.72
C ASP A 29 7.97 -5.68 11.66
N ARG A 30 8.38 -4.41 11.63
CA ARG A 30 7.82 -3.41 12.52
C ARG A 30 6.37 -3.07 12.21
N TYR A 31 5.93 -3.30 10.98
CA TYR A 31 4.57 -2.89 10.60
C TYR A 31 3.76 -3.98 9.93
N ILE A 32 4.40 -5.11 9.51
CA ILE A 32 3.70 -6.06 8.66
C ILE A 32 2.56 -6.77 9.40
N ALA A 33 2.72 -7.02 10.68
CA ALA A 33 1.69 -7.71 11.45
C ALA A 33 0.49 -6.82 11.71
N ASP A 34 0.72 -5.54 12.00
CA ASP A 34 -0.35 -4.62 12.33
C ASP A 34 -0.97 -3.97 11.10
N GLY A 35 -0.24 -3.95 10.01
CA GLY A 35 -0.73 -3.31 8.79
C GLY A 35 -1.67 -4.20 8.02
N THR A 36 -2.39 -3.60 7.08
CA THR A 36 -3.22 -4.33 6.13
C THR A 36 -2.50 -4.38 4.79
N MET A 37 -2.34 -5.58 4.26
CA MET A 37 -1.59 -5.79 3.04
C MET A 37 -2.52 -6.13 1.90
N TYR A 38 -2.26 -5.52 0.75
CA TYR A 38 -2.97 -5.80 -0.50
C TYR A 38 -1.97 -6.23 -1.55
N ILE A 39 -2.38 -7.15 -2.42
CA ILE A 39 -1.57 -7.48 -3.59
C ILE A 39 -2.37 -7.16 -4.84
N LEU A 40 -1.65 -6.83 -5.89
CA LEU A 40 -2.22 -6.61 -7.21
C LEU A 40 -1.83 -7.78 -8.10
N ASP A 41 -2.84 -8.43 -8.64
CA ASP A 41 -2.68 -9.62 -9.46
C ASP A 41 -3.18 -9.30 -10.86
N ASP A 42 -2.34 -9.54 -11.84
CA ASP A 42 -2.71 -9.41 -13.25
C ASP A 42 -1.96 -10.51 -13.98
N ASN A 43 -2.58 -11.69 -14.03
CA ASN A 43 -1.92 -12.91 -14.49
C ASN A 43 -0.69 -13.21 -13.64
N GLY A 44 -0.88 -13.19 -12.32
CA GLY A 44 0.17 -13.36 -11.35
C GLY A 44 0.39 -12.08 -10.56
N VAL A 45 0.99 -12.21 -9.40
CA VAL A 45 1.17 -11.07 -8.49
C VAL A 45 2.25 -10.16 -9.06
N LYS A 46 1.92 -8.90 -9.27
CA LYS A 46 2.81 -7.89 -9.84
C LYS A 46 3.25 -6.85 -8.83
N GLY A 47 2.52 -6.69 -7.73
CA GLY A 47 2.86 -5.67 -6.75
C GLY A 47 2.12 -5.86 -5.46
N GLU A 48 2.48 -5.04 -4.46
CA GLU A 48 1.88 -5.09 -3.14
C GLU A 48 1.86 -3.71 -2.50
N CYS A 49 1.06 -3.58 -1.45
CA CYS A 49 0.95 -2.34 -0.69
C CYS A 49 0.55 -2.69 0.74
N VAL A 50 1.19 -2.06 1.73
CA VAL A 50 0.83 -2.23 3.14
C VAL A 50 0.46 -0.87 3.68
N VAL A 51 -0.70 -0.80 4.34
CA VAL A 51 -1.19 0.45 4.93
C VAL A 51 -1.39 0.26 6.42
N LEU A 52 -1.23 1.34 7.18
CA LEU A 52 -1.32 1.32 8.63
C LEU A 52 -1.81 2.68 9.13
N PRO A 53 -2.83 2.70 9.99
CA PRO A 53 -3.22 3.96 10.64
C PRO A 53 -2.12 4.42 11.58
N ILE A 54 -1.80 5.71 11.54
CA ILE A 54 -0.72 6.24 12.37
C ILE A 54 -1.18 7.33 13.32
N GLY A 55 -2.51 7.49 13.48
CA GLY A 55 -3.07 8.50 14.35
C GLY A 55 -3.40 9.77 13.60
N GLY A 56 -4.11 10.69 14.26
CA GLY A 56 -4.47 11.94 13.63
C GLY A 56 -5.33 11.79 12.40
N ASN A 57 -6.12 10.70 12.36
CA ASN A 57 -7.00 10.42 11.23
C ASN A 57 -6.21 10.24 9.93
N THR A 58 -4.99 9.72 10.04
CA THR A 58 -4.07 9.54 8.92
C THR A 58 -3.81 8.06 8.69
N LEU A 59 -3.87 7.66 7.43
CA LEU A 59 -3.47 6.33 7.00
C LEU A 59 -2.17 6.46 6.23
N GLU A 60 -1.19 5.65 6.59
CA GLU A 60 0.11 5.70 5.90
C GLU A 60 0.32 4.45 5.07
N ILE A 61 0.81 4.63 3.86
CA ILE A 61 1.32 3.52 3.07
C ILE A 61 2.74 3.27 3.55
N LYS A 62 2.92 2.14 4.24
CA LYS A 62 4.22 1.78 4.82
C LYS A 62 5.14 1.13 3.80
N ASN A 63 4.56 0.51 2.80
CA ASN A 63 5.33 -0.19 1.79
C ASN A 63 4.47 -0.25 0.54
N ILE A 64 5.07 0.04 -0.60
CA ILE A 64 4.41 -0.17 -1.89
C ILE A 64 5.51 -0.51 -2.89
N ALA A 65 5.33 -1.61 -3.60
CA ALA A 65 6.34 -2.07 -4.53
C ALA A 65 5.71 -2.79 -5.70
N ILE A 66 6.26 -2.55 -6.87
CA ILE A 66 5.90 -3.24 -8.10
C ILE A 66 7.11 -4.03 -8.55
N HIS A 67 6.91 -5.28 -8.94
CA HIS A 67 7.99 -6.11 -9.45
C HIS A 67 8.72 -5.36 -10.57
N PRO A 68 10.06 -5.36 -10.56
CA PRO A 68 10.81 -4.52 -11.50
C PRO A 68 10.46 -4.75 -12.98
N ASP A 69 10.11 -5.98 -13.34
CA ASP A 69 9.80 -6.30 -14.74
C ASP A 69 8.46 -5.72 -15.18
N TYR A 70 7.65 -5.21 -14.26
CA TYR A 70 6.31 -4.77 -14.55
C TYR A 70 6.05 -3.32 -14.17
N GLN A 71 7.11 -2.57 -13.90
CA GLN A 71 6.98 -1.16 -13.58
C GLN A 71 6.60 -0.37 -14.83
N ARG A 72 6.06 0.83 -14.61
CA ARG A 72 5.66 1.75 -15.68
C ARG A 72 4.48 1.24 -16.49
N LYS A 73 3.68 0.35 -15.90
CA LYS A 73 2.48 -0.16 -16.55
C LYS A 73 1.20 0.33 -15.83
N GLY A 74 1.35 1.23 -14.86
CA GLY A 74 0.21 1.77 -14.16
C GLY A 74 -0.22 0.98 -12.94
N TYR A 75 0.54 -0.06 -12.56
CA TYR A 75 0.16 -0.88 -11.42
C TYR A 75 0.27 -0.13 -10.10
N GLY A 76 1.31 0.69 -9.94
CA GLY A 76 1.46 1.49 -8.74
C GLY A 76 0.31 2.46 -8.57
N LYS A 77 -0.07 3.12 -9.68
CA LYS A 77 -1.20 4.04 -9.64
C LYS A 77 -2.48 3.29 -9.31
N ALA A 78 -2.66 2.09 -9.86
CA ALA A 78 -3.86 1.31 -9.58
C ALA A 78 -3.96 0.96 -8.09
N LEU A 79 -2.84 0.60 -7.46
CA LEU A 79 -2.83 0.33 -6.03
C LEU A 79 -3.17 1.57 -5.23
N ILE A 80 -2.57 2.70 -5.55
CA ILE A 80 -2.83 3.93 -4.81
C ILE A 80 -4.28 4.35 -4.99
N ASP A 81 -4.81 4.29 -6.20
CA ASP A 81 -6.20 4.63 -6.46
C ASP A 81 -7.15 3.71 -5.68
N PHE A 82 -6.80 2.42 -5.59
CA PHE A 82 -7.59 1.47 -4.82
C PHE A 82 -7.62 1.85 -3.34
N ILE A 83 -6.45 2.21 -2.78
CA ILE A 83 -6.38 2.59 -1.37
C ILE A 83 -7.18 3.87 -1.12
N ILE A 84 -7.06 4.85 -1.99
CA ILE A 84 -7.79 6.10 -1.85
C ILE A 84 -9.29 5.81 -1.83
N GLU A 85 -9.75 5.03 -2.79
CA GLU A 85 -11.19 4.75 -2.90
C GLU A 85 -11.70 3.94 -1.73
N LYS A 86 -10.91 2.96 -1.28
CA LYS A 86 -11.34 2.08 -0.20
C LYS A 86 -11.44 2.78 1.14
N TYR A 87 -10.53 3.71 1.40
CA TYR A 87 -10.44 4.32 2.71
C TYR A 87 -10.96 5.75 2.77
N LYS A 88 -11.42 6.28 1.67
CA LYS A 88 -11.96 7.63 1.67
C LYS A 88 -13.20 7.64 2.55
N GLY A 89 -13.35 8.69 3.35
CA GLY A 89 -14.41 8.74 4.33
C GLY A 89 -14.04 8.12 5.67
N LYS A 90 -12.98 7.31 5.72
CA LYS A 90 -12.51 6.72 6.98
C LYS A 90 -11.31 7.45 7.53
N TYR A 91 -10.48 7.99 6.65
CA TYR A 91 -9.29 8.74 7.02
C TYR A 91 -9.28 10.02 6.21
N SER A 92 -8.89 11.12 6.82
CA SER A 92 -8.85 12.39 6.12
C SER A 92 -7.52 12.63 5.41
N VAL A 93 -6.49 11.85 5.76
CA VAL A 93 -5.16 12.01 5.17
C VAL A 93 -4.63 10.65 4.76
N LEU A 94 -4.07 10.57 3.57
CA LEU A 94 -3.32 9.41 3.10
C LEU A 94 -1.92 9.90 2.73
N GLN A 95 -0.89 9.22 3.24
CA GLN A 95 0.47 9.65 2.97
C GLN A 95 1.38 8.45 2.73
N VAL A 96 2.51 8.70 2.07
CA VAL A 96 3.60 7.75 1.94
C VAL A 96 4.82 8.43 2.52
N GLY A 97 5.36 7.88 3.63
CA GLY A 97 6.42 8.57 4.33
C GLY A 97 5.98 9.98 4.71
N THR A 98 6.68 10.98 4.21
CA THR A 98 6.31 12.36 4.47
C THR A 98 5.50 12.99 3.35
N CYS A 99 5.21 12.25 2.27
CA CYS A 99 4.45 12.79 1.15
C CYS A 99 2.97 12.56 1.35
N LEU A 100 2.18 13.62 1.28
CA LEU A 100 0.75 13.52 1.37
C LEU A 100 0.19 13.18 0.00
N LEU A 101 -0.62 12.13 -0.09
CA LEU A 101 -1.26 11.73 -1.33
C LEU A 101 -2.69 12.23 -1.42
N TYR A 102 -3.33 12.44 -0.28
CA TYR A 102 -4.74 12.79 -0.26
C TYR A 102 -5.06 13.44 1.08
N THR A 103 -5.79 14.53 1.05
CA THR A 103 -6.39 15.08 2.25
C THR A 103 -7.83 15.45 1.91
N SER A 104 -8.71 15.24 2.86
CA SER A 104 -10.12 15.51 2.66
C SER A 104 -10.59 16.64 3.58
N ASP A 105 -9.70 17.57 3.88
CA ASP A 105 -10.08 18.66 4.75
C ASP A 105 -10.88 19.71 3.97
N ALA A 106 -10.60 20.95 4.21
CA ALA A 106 -11.41 22.02 3.65
C ALA A 106 -11.58 21.95 2.15
N ALA A 107 -10.67 21.31 1.48
CA ALA A 107 -10.75 21.27 0.03
C ALA A 107 -11.92 20.47 -0.47
N ASP A 108 -12.53 19.73 0.38
CA ASP A 108 -13.60 18.89 -0.02
C ASP A 108 -14.89 19.61 -0.20
N GLU A 109 -14.95 20.77 0.17
CA GLU A 109 -16.22 21.36 0.07
C GLU A 109 -16.49 22.06 -1.18
#